data_e616ee9cde68fe4742a2a9a27b821cb4
#
_entry.id   e616ee9cde68fe4742a2a9a27b821cb4
#
_cell.length_a   1.000
_cell.length_b   1.000
_cell.length_c   1.000
_cell.angle_alpha   90.00
_cell.angle_beta   90.00
_cell.angle_gamma   90.00
#
_symmetry.space_group_name_H-M   'P 1'
#
loop_
_entity.id
_entity.type
_entity.pdbx_description
1 polymer ?
#
loop_
_entity_poly.entity_id
_entity_poly.type
_entity_poly.pdbx_seq_one_letter_code
_entity_poly.pdbx_strand_id
1 'polypeptide(L)'
;MHSHPEAADTLIVGAQLYDGTGAPPVTRDVAIRNGLIAAIGNLSNWLAENVVDANGRALAPGFVDVHTHDDTHVIRAPQMIPKISQGVTTVIVGNCGISASPVTLAGDPPDPMNLLGERGAFQYPTFAAYVAAVNDARPAVNVAALVGHTALRNNQMDRLDRAATDGEIAGMRAQLEEALANGALGLSSGLAYGSAFAAPAEEVMALAEPLAQAGALYTTHMRTEFDAILDAMEEAYQVGRHARVPVVISHLKCAGPSNWGRSTEVLASLEGARRYQPVGCDCYPYSRSSSTLDLKQVTGDIDITITWSEPHPEVAGKLLKAIAADWGVTEQEAAQRIRPAGAVYHNMSEDDVRRILSHPATMVGSDGLPNDPLPHPRLWGAFPRVLGHYVRDTSLLPLEEAIRKMTSLSARRFGLARRGEVHVGYHADLVLFDPASVIDAATFEKPQQPAHGIDAVWVNGVLTYENGQPTGERAGGFVARGERVSASGDAAF
;
A
#
# COMPACT_ATOMS: atom_id res chain seq x y z
N MET A 1 -46.61 8.87 20.19
CA MET A 1 -45.47 9.70 19.79
C MET A 1 -45.12 9.25 18.37
N HIS A 2 -45.44 10.06 17.35
CA HIS A 2 -44.98 9.79 16.00
C HIS A 2 -43.49 10.20 16.00
N SER A 3 -42.60 9.24 16.01
CA SER A 3 -41.18 9.50 15.72
C SER A 3 -41.13 10.09 14.32
N HIS A 4 -40.57 11.28 14.16
CA HIS A 4 -40.23 11.80 12.83
C HIS A 4 -39.35 10.76 12.13
N PRO A 5 -39.57 10.49 10.83
CA PRO A 5 -38.70 9.59 10.09
C PRO A 5 -37.26 10.13 10.17
N GLU A 6 -36.30 9.25 10.47
CA GLU A 6 -34.92 9.63 10.45
C GLU A 6 -34.47 9.84 9.00
N ALA A 7 -33.57 10.81 8.76
CA ALA A 7 -33.15 11.20 7.45
C ALA A 7 -31.63 10.86 7.24
N ALA A 8 -31.28 10.45 6.02
CA ALA A 8 -29.94 10.19 5.58
C ALA A 8 -29.64 10.94 4.28
N ASP A 9 -28.37 11.15 3.97
CA ASP A 9 -27.93 11.67 2.66
C ASP A 9 -28.05 10.55 1.62
N THR A 10 -27.60 9.33 2.00
CA THR A 10 -27.70 8.13 1.18
C THR A 10 -28.18 6.93 2.02
N LEU A 11 -29.08 6.13 1.44
CA LEU A 11 -29.55 4.87 2.00
C LEU A 11 -29.24 3.73 1.01
N ILE A 12 -28.39 2.80 1.43
CA ILE A 12 -28.07 1.59 0.66
C ILE A 12 -28.96 0.46 1.21
N VAL A 13 -29.81 -0.11 0.37
CA VAL A 13 -30.81 -1.11 0.80
C VAL A 13 -30.52 -2.50 0.23
N GLY A 14 -30.84 -3.53 1.00
CA GLY A 14 -30.79 -4.92 0.56
C GLY A 14 -29.38 -5.47 0.27
N ALA A 15 -28.35 -4.91 0.90
CA ALA A 15 -26.98 -5.37 0.71
C ALA A 15 -26.66 -6.65 1.50
N GLN A 16 -25.81 -7.53 0.92
CA GLN A 16 -25.06 -8.52 1.69
C GLN A 16 -23.89 -7.78 2.36
N LEU A 17 -24.10 -7.39 3.61
CA LEU A 17 -23.15 -6.60 4.37
C LEU A 17 -22.02 -7.46 4.92
N TYR A 18 -20.79 -7.22 4.47
CA TYR A 18 -19.54 -7.68 5.05
C TYR A 18 -18.98 -6.54 5.89
N ASP A 19 -19.04 -6.65 7.21
CA ASP A 19 -18.71 -5.54 8.11
C ASP A 19 -17.20 -5.24 8.24
N GLY A 20 -16.35 -6.07 7.64
CA GLY A 20 -14.89 -5.94 7.69
C GLY A 20 -14.22 -6.71 8.84
N THR A 21 -14.98 -7.29 9.77
CA THR A 21 -14.40 -8.02 10.93
C THR A 21 -13.95 -9.44 10.61
N GLY A 22 -14.33 -9.97 9.44
CA GLY A 22 -14.18 -11.38 9.08
C GLY A 22 -15.38 -12.24 9.47
N ALA A 23 -16.44 -11.63 10.01
CA ALA A 23 -17.70 -12.31 10.26
C ALA A 23 -18.44 -12.63 8.95
N PRO A 24 -19.26 -13.71 8.91
CA PRO A 24 -20.10 -14.01 7.77
C PRO A 24 -21.06 -12.85 7.43
N PRO A 25 -21.41 -12.65 6.14
CA PRO A 25 -22.27 -11.55 5.73
C PRO A 25 -23.70 -11.70 6.26
N VAL A 26 -24.34 -10.55 6.43
CA VAL A 26 -25.75 -10.46 6.81
C VAL A 26 -26.49 -9.48 5.89
N THR A 27 -27.75 -9.77 5.53
CA THR A 27 -28.55 -8.80 4.75
C THR A 27 -28.95 -7.63 5.63
N ARG A 28 -28.52 -6.41 5.28
CA ARG A 28 -28.78 -5.17 6.02
C ARG A 28 -28.87 -3.98 5.08
N ASP A 29 -29.53 -2.94 5.55
CA ASP A 29 -29.48 -1.61 4.98
C ASP A 29 -28.45 -0.78 5.75
N VAL A 30 -27.84 0.20 5.07
CA VAL A 30 -26.84 1.12 5.64
C VAL A 30 -27.23 2.54 5.29
N ALA A 31 -27.39 3.41 6.32
CA ALA A 31 -27.65 4.83 6.14
C ALA A 31 -26.37 5.64 6.33
N ILE A 32 -26.10 6.56 5.41
CA ILE A 32 -24.99 7.51 5.45
C ILE A 32 -25.55 8.89 5.73
N ARG A 33 -24.94 9.61 6.69
CA ARG A 33 -25.29 10.99 7.00
C ARG A 33 -24.06 11.78 7.42
N ASN A 34 -23.84 12.92 6.78
CA ASN A 34 -22.69 13.81 7.05
C ASN A 34 -21.34 13.06 6.97
N GLY A 35 -21.18 12.20 5.96
CA GLY A 35 -19.95 11.44 5.73
C GLY A 35 -19.72 10.25 6.67
N LEU A 36 -20.63 9.97 7.60
CA LEU A 36 -20.54 8.89 8.58
C LEU A 36 -21.65 7.85 8.35
N ILE A 37 -21.37 6.62 8.78
CA ILE A 37 -22.38 5.57 8.87
C ILE A 37 -23.31 5.92 10.04
N ALA A 38 -24.55 6.28 9.74
CA ALA A 38 -25.52 6.75 10.71
C ALA A 38 -26.33 5.61 11.34
N ALA A 39 -26.67 4.58 10.55
CA ALA A 39 -27.42 3.42 11.03
C ALA A 39 -27.14 2.19 10.15
N ILE A 40 -27.34 1.01 10.74
CA ILE A 40 -27.24 -0.31 10.09
C ILE A 40 -28.42 -1.15 10.60
N GLY A 41 -29.18 -1.78 9.69
CA GLY A 41 -30.29 -2.65 10.11
C GLY A 41 -31.39 -2.78 9.06
N ASN A 42 -32.64 -2.87 9.52
CA ASN A 42 -33.80 -2.67 8.67
C ASN A 42 -34.20 -1.20 8.77
N LEU A 43 -33.97 -0.45 7.72
CA LEU A 43 -34.12 0.99 7.67
C LEU A 43 -35.32 1.42 6.78
N SER A 44 -36.32 0.56 6.62
CA SER A 44 -37.51 0.80 5.77
C SER A 44 -38.29 2.08 6.10
N ASN A 45 -38.13 2.61 7.32
CA ASN A 45 -38.75 3.85 7.75
C ASN A 45 -37.87 5.10 7.60
N TRP A 46 -36.64 4.93 7.10
CA TRP A 46 -35.75 6.07 6.88
C TRP A 46 -36.07 6.75 5.55
N LEU A 47 -35.88 8.06 5.52
CA LEU A 47 -35.93 8.87 4.32
C LEU A 47 -34.50 9.20 3.90
N ALA A 48 -34.20 9.23 2.61
CA ALA A 48 -32.89 9.60 2.08
C ALA A 48 -33.06 10.45 0.83
N GLU A 49 -32.04 11.33 0.60
CA GLU A 49 -31.94 12.08 -0.66
C GLU A 49 -31.62 11.14 -1.81
N ASN A 50 -30.73 10.16 -1.54
CA ASN A 50 -30.30 9.14 -2.49
C ASN A 50 -30.62 7.75 -1.92
N VAL A 51 -31.26 6.91 -2.72
CA VAL A 51 -31.51 5.50 -2.39
C VAL A 51 -30.82 4.62 -3.41
N VAL A 52 -29.95 3.76 -2.93
CA VAL A 52 -29.20 2.79 -3.75
C VAL A 52 -29.69 1.40 -3.41
N ASP A 53 -30.30 0.72 -4.37
CA ASP A 53 -30.65 -0.68 -4.24
C ASP A 53 -29.42 -1.55 -4.54
N ALA A 54 -28.87 -2.17 -3.51
CA ALA A 54 -27.73 -3.05 -3.61
C ALA A 54 -28.07 -4.38 -4.33
N ASN A 55 -29.35 -4.73 -4.43
CA ASN A 55 -29.82 -5.89 -5.17
C ASN A 55 -29.12 -7.21 -4.77
N GLY A 56 -28.85 -7.37 -3.47
CA GLY A 56 -28.16 -8.52 -2.90
C GLY A 56 -26.64 -8.57 -3.15
N ARG A 57 -26.03 -7.51 -3.68
CA ARG A 57 -24.58 -7.40 -3.87
C ARG A 57 -23.83 -7.22 -2.56
N ALA A 58 -22.53 -7.47 -2.59
CA ALA A 58 -21.67 -7.30 -1.44
C ALA A 58 -21.41 -5.81 -1.18
N LEU A 59 -21.73 -5.35 0.02
CA LEU A 59 -21.32 -4.07 0.56
C LEU A 59 -20.27 -4.31 1.63
N ALA A 60 -19.09 -3.69 1.49
CA ALA A 60 -17.98 -3.83 2.40
C ALA A 60 -17.39 -2.45 2.75
N PRO A 61 -16.54 -2.35 3.80
CA PRO A 61 -15.70 -1.17 3.97
C PRO A 61 -14.85 -0.97 2.72
N GLY A 62 -14.60 0.27 2.34
CA GLY A 62 -13.67 0.59 1.28
C GLY A 62 -12.26 0.07 1.60
N PHE A 63 -11.58 -0.44 0.58
CA PHE A 63 -10.29 -1.09 0.76
C PHE A 63 -9.20 -0.09 1.14
N VAL A 64 -8.25 -0.55 1.97
CA VAL A 64 -7.07 0.18 2.40
C VAL A 64 -5.86 -0.41 1.68
N ASP A 65 -5.29 0.32 0.75
CA ASP A 65 -4.02 -0.04 0.11
C ASP A 65 -2.87 0.35 1.02
N VAL A 66 -2.33 -0.63 1.76
CA VAL A 66 -1.32 -0.38 2.78
C VAL A 66 0.07 -0.13 2.22
N HIS A 67 0.27 -0.39 0.93
CA HIS A 67 1.57 -0.27 0.29
C HIS A 67 1.43 0.30 -1.12
N THR A 68 1.77 1.57 -1.27
CA THR A 68 1.71 2.27 -2.55
C THR A 68 2.79 3.35 -2.64
N HIS A 69 3.10 3.76 -3.86
CA HIS A 69 4.02 4.84 -4.20
C HIS A 69 3.29 6.00 -4.88
N ASP A 70 2.06 6.26 -4.42
CA ASP A 70 1.21 7.35 -4.91
C ASP A 70 1.55 8.72 -4.32
N ASP A 71 2.65 8.88 -3.60
CA ASP A 71 3.04 10.04 -2.79
C ASP A 71 2.83 11.38 -3.50
N THR A 72 3.33 11.50 -4.72
CA THR A 72 3.15 12.71 -5.54
C THR A 72 1.89 12.62 -6.40
N HIS A 73 1.44 11.42 -6.71
CA HIS A 73 0.31 11.16 -7.61
C HIS A 73 -1.02 11.62 -6.99
N VAL A 74 -1.21 11.44 -5.67
CA VAL A 74 -2.41 11.89 -4.95
C VAL A 74 -2.68 13.40 -5.10
N ILE A 75 -1.62 14.19 -5.38
CA ILE A 75 -1.71 15.63 -5.60
C ILE A 75 -1.76 15.96 -7.09
N ARG A 76 -0.96 15.29 -7.92
CA ARG A 76 -0.82 15.58 -9.36
C ARG A 76 -1.97 15.01 -10.19
N ALA A 77 -2.55 13.87 -9.79
CA ALA A 77 -3.68 13.23 -10.45
C ALA A 77 -4.75 12.84 -9.40
N PRO A 78 -5.38 13.83 -8.76
CA PRO A 78 -6.21 13.62 -7.57
C PRO A 78 -7.49 12.81 -7.84
N GLN A 79 -7.83 12.52 -9.10
CA GLN A 79 -8.92 11.60 -9.46
C GLN A 79 -8.65 10.16 -9.00
N MET A 80 -7.40 9.77 -8.84
CA MET A 80 -6.99 8.46 -8.31
C MET A 80 -7.72 7.27 -8.94
N ILE A 81 -7.98 7.34 -10.24
CA ILE A 81 -8.76 6.33 -10.97
C ILE A 81 -8.19 4.91 -10.78
N PRO A 82 -6.85 4.69 -10.80
CA PRO A 82 -6.30 3.36 -10.56
C PRO A 82 -6.72 2.74 -9.22
N LYS A 83 -7.05 3.57 -8.21
CA LYS A 83 -7.41 3.14 -6.85
C LYS A 83 -8.91 3.02 -6.69
N ILE A 84 -9.68 4.08 -6.99
CA ILE A 84 -11.14 4.05 -6.80
C ILE A 84 -11.81 2.98 -7.66
N SER A 85 -11.30 2.70 -8.87
CA SER A 85 -11.83 1.63 -9.74
C SER A 85 -11.67 0.22 -9.19
N GLN A 86 -10.85 0.04 -8.16
CA GLN A 86 -10.65 -1.22 -7.45
C GLN A 86 -11.43 -1.31 -6.13
N GLY A 87 -12.17 -0.25 -5.74
CA GLY A 87 -12.81 -0.17 -4.43
C GLY A 87 -11.90 0.35 -3.31
N VAL A 88 -10.70 0.84 -3.64
CA VAL A 88 -9.76 1.43 -2.68
C VAL A 88 -10.24 2.83 -2.31
N THR A 89 -10.38 3.08 -1.02
CA THR A 89 -10.81 4.37 -0.46
C THR A 89 -9.73 5.07 0.36
N THR A 90 -8.67 4.33 0.73
CA THR A 90 -7.54 4.87 1.49
C THR A 90 -6.23 4.29 0.97
N VAL A 91 -5.23 5.14 0.77
CA VAL A 91 -3.88 4.76 0.38
C VAL A 91 -2.88 5.14 1.47
N ILE A 92 -1.88 4.28 1.70
CA ILE A 92 -0.76 4.56 2.59
C ILE A 92 0.49 4.74 1.73
N VAL A 93 1.00 5.97 1.72
CA VAL A 93 2.18 6.39 0.94
C VAL A 93 3.43 6.47 1.81
N GLY A 94 4.59 6.72 1.21
CA GLY A 94 5.85 6.83 1.93
C GLY A 94 6.48 5.48 2.29
N ASN A 95 6.17 4.43 1.56
CA ASN A 95 6.69 3.07 1.75
C ASN A 95 8.14 2.92 1.23
N CYS A 96 8.78 1.78 1.53
CA CYS A 96 10.10 1.36 1.02
C CYS A 96 11.23 2.38 1.24
N GLY A 97 11.12 3.19 2.30
CA GLY A 97 12.13 4.19 2.63
C GLY A 97 12.11 5.43 1.73
N ILE A 98 11.16 5.55 0.81
CA ILE A 98 10.99 6.73 -0.05
C ILE A 98 9.68 7.43 0.25
N SER A 99 9.71 8.75 0.33
CA SER A 99 8.51 9.57 0.55
C SER A 99 8.63 10.91 -0.18
N ALA A 100 7.51 11.52 -0.55
CA ALA A 100 7.52 12.86 -1.13
C ALA A 100 7.84 13.95 -0.10
N SER A 101 7.76 13.64 1.20
CA SER A 101 7.98 14.59 2.29
C SER A 101 8.45 13.87 3.57
N PRO A 102 9.25 14.55 4.41
CA PRO A 102 9.94 15.84 4.15
C PRO A 102 11.08 15.65 3.16
N VAL A 103 11.13 16.44 2.10
CA VAL A 103 12.19 16.32 1.06
C VAL A 103 12.66 17.71 0.59
N THR A 104 13.98 17.86 0.50
CA THR A 104 14.64 18.98 -0.15
C THR A 104 15.71 18.40 -1.08
N LEU A 105 15.52 18.54 -2.40
CA LEU A 105 16.46 18.02 -3.38
C LEU A 105 17.46 19.09 -3.83
N ALA A 106 18.75 18.79 -3.72
CA ALA A 106 19.82 19.59 -4.31
C ALA A 106 19.99 19.33 -5.82
N GLY A 107 19.70 18.09 -6.26
CA GLY A 107 19.79 17.61 -7.64
C GLY A 107 18.56 16.78 -8.02
N ASP A 108 18.74 15.83 -8.94
CA ASP A 108 17.71 14.87 -9.28
C ASP A 108 17.47 13.89 -8.11
N PRO A 109 16.25 13.34 -7.97
CA PRO A 109 15.95 12.39 -6.91
C PRO A 109 16.83 11.13 -7.06
N PRO A 110 17.52 10.70 -5.96
CA PRO A 110 18.33 9.49 -6.01
C PRO A 110 17.45 8.25 -6.21
N ASP A 111 18.02 7.18 -6.81
CA ASP A 111 17.40 5.87 -6.87
C ASP A 111 17.20 5.29 -5.44
N PRO A 112 15.98 4.83 -5.05
CA PRO A 112 14.74 4.69 -5.84
C PRO A 112 13.74 5.86 -5.69
N MET A 113 14.09 7.02 -5.13
CA MET A 113 13.16 8.15 -4.99
C MET A 113 12.61 8.64 -6.34
N ASN A 114 13.35 8.44 -7.43
CA ASN A 114 12.92 8.73 -8.80
C ASN A 114 11.64 7.95 -9.21
N LEU A 115 11.27 6.87 -8.53
CA LEU A 115 9.99 6.17 -8.73
C LEU A 115 8.79 7.06 -8.36
N LEU A 116 8.96 8.03 -7.46
CA LEU A 116 7.91 8.97 -7.05
C LEU A 116 7.76 10.14 -8.01
N GLY A 117 8.66 10.29 -8.97
CA GLY A 117 8.63 11.33 -9.99
C GLY A 117 9.95 12.08 -10.13
N GLU A 118 9.96 13.04 -11.05
CA GLU A 118 11.09 13.92 -11.28
C GLU A 118 11.25 14.96 -10.16
N ARG A 119 12.38 15.67 -10.12
CA ARG A 119 12.71 16.71 -9.12
C ARG A 119 11.56 17.68 -8.85
N GLY A 120 10.83 18.11 -9.87
CA GLY A 120 9.70 19.04 -9.77
C GLY A 120 8.50 18.51 -8.96
N ALA A 121 8.45 17.22 -8.70
CA ALA A 121 7.39 16.59 -7.89
C ALA A 121 7.66 16.68 -6.37
N PHE A 122 8.90 16.97 -5.96
CA PHE A 122 9.32 17.04 -4.56
C PHE A 122 9.32 18.49 -4.07
N GLN A 123 8.16 18.99 -3.67
CA GLN A 123 7.95 20.39 -3.29
C GLN A 123 7.63 20.58 -1.79
N TYR A 124 7.77 19.53 -0.98
CA TYR A 124 7.30 19.51 0.41
C TYR A 124 8.47 19.33 1.38
N PRO A 125 9.15 20.43 1.77
CA PRO A 125 10.32 20.37 2.67
C PRO A 125 9.95 20.01 4.11
N THR A 126 8.67 20.17 4.51
CA THR A 126 8.14 19.77 5.81
C THR A 126 6.92 18.86 5.61
N PHE A 127 6.67 17.99 6.58
CA PHE A 127 5.52 17.10 6.50
C PHE A 127 4.19 17.86 6.57
N ALA A 128 4.13 18.94 7.37
CA ALA A 128 2.98 19.83 7.42
C ALA A 128 2.63 20.44 6.04
N ALA A 129 3.64 20.80 5.24
CA ALA A 129 3.41 21.30 3.87
C ALA A 129 2.81 20.24 2.96
N TYR A 130 3.21 18.98 3.09
CA TYR A 130 2.62 17.86 2.35
C TYR A 130 1.17 17.62 2.76
N VAL A 131 0.87 17.61 4.07
CA VAL A 131 -0.50 17.48 4.59
C VAL A 131 -1.41 18.57 4.01
N ALA A 132 -0.95 19.83 4.01
CA ALA A 132 -1.70 20.93 3.42
C ALA A 132 -1.95 20.72 1.93
N ALA A 133 -0.94 20.32 1.16
CA ALA A 133 -1.06 20.08 -0.28
C ALA A 133 -2.02 18.92 -0.61
N VAL A 134 -2.00 17.84 0.17
CA VAL A 134 -2.98 16.73 0.01
C VAL A 134 -4.40 17.22 0.24
N ASN A 135 -4.63 18.01 1.30
CA ASN A 135 -5.96 18.54 1.63
C ASN A 135 -6.45 19.54 0.57
N ASP A 136 -5.56 20.39 0.05
CA ASP A 136 -5.87 21.33 -1.03
C ASP A 136 -6.18 20.62 -2.35
N ALA A 137 -5.46 19.55 -2.67
CA ALA A 137 -5.70 18.73 -3.86
C ALA A 137 -7.04 17.98 -3.82
N ARG A 138 -7.56 17.67 -2.61
CA ARG A 138 -8.79 16.90 -2.40
C ARG A 138 -8.85 15.66 -3.27
N PRO A 139 -7.97 14.67 -3.04
CA PRO A 139 -7.95 13.45 -3.84
C PRO A 139 -9.25 12.65 -3.70
N ALA A 140 -9.53 11.78 -4.66
CA ALA A 140 -10.71 10.91 -4.62
C ALA A 140 -10.60 9.79 -3.58
N VAL A 141 -9.43 9.60 -2.95
CA VAL A 141 -9.17 8.66 -1.86
C VAL A 141 -8.58 9.37 -0.64
N ASN A 142 -8.72 8.80 0.53
CA ASN A 142 -8.01 9.24 1.73
C ASN A 142 -6.53 8.88 1.62
N VAL A 143 -5.66 9.71 2.21
CA VAL A 143 -4.20 9.56 2.16
C VAL A 143 -3.64 9.55 3.57
N ALA A 144 -2.96 8.49 3.95
CA ALA A 144 -2.13 8.44 5.15
C ALA A 144 -0.68 8.23 4.74
N ALA A 145 0.30 8.72 5.51
CA ALA A 145 1.68 8.73 5.06
C ALA A 145 2.68 8.26 6.12
N LEU A 146 3.69 7.53 5.66
CA LEU A 146 4.92 7.21 6.36
C LEU A 146 6.01 8.22 5.97
N VAL A 147 7.08 8.26 6.74
CA VAL A 147 8.29 9.02 6.41
C VAL A 147 9.37 8.05 5.95
N GLY A 148 9.93 8.30 4.78
CA GLY A 148 10.96 7.45 4.19
C GLY A 148 12.36 7.73 4.75
N HIS A 149 13.06 6.66 5.17
CA HIS A 149 14.46 6.73 5.63
C HIS A 149 15.41 7.32 4.57
N THR A 150 15.30 6.87 3.32
CA THR A 150 16.10 7.41 2.20
C THR A 150 15.83 8.91 1.98
N ALA A 151 14.57 9.35 2.13
CA ALA A 151 14.21 10.76 2.03
C ALA A 151 14.89 11.58 3.12
N LEU A 152 14.92 11.09 4.36
CA LEU A 152 15.62 11.73 5.48
C LEU A 152 17.15 11.74 5.28
N ARG A 153 17.73 10.63 4.81
CA ARG A 153 19.16 10.56 4.47
C ARG A 153 19.53 11.57 3.40
N ASN A 154 18.73 11.67 2.33
CA ASN A 154 18.94 12.65 1.26
C ASN A 154 18.96 14.09 1.77
N ASN A 155 18.16 14.43 2.78
CA ASN A 155 18.12 15.77 3.34
C ASN A 155 19.34 16.11 4.22
N GLN A 156 19.97 15.12 4.86
CA GLN A 156 20.96 15.33 5.91
C GLN A 156 22.38 14.95 5.51
N MET A 157 22.55 14.13 4.46
CA MET A 157 23.84 13.56 4.07
C MET A 157 24.32 14.10 2.72
N ASP A 158 25.62 14.25 2.59
CA ASP A 158 26.28 14.64 1.34
C ASP A 158 26.34 13.52 0.30
N ARG A 159 26.34 12.25 0.77
CA ARG A 159 26.35 11.03 -0.06
C ARG A 159 25.67 9.89 0.70
N LEU A 160 25.01 8.99 -0.04
CA LEU A 160 24.12 7.97 0.54
C LEU A 160 24.78 6.58 0.66
N ASP A 161 26.00 6.40 0.15
CA ASP A 161 26.74 5.13 0.11
C ASP A 161 27.65 4.90 1.34
N ARG A 162 27.34 5.54 2.45
CA ARG A 162 28.00 5.40 3.76
C ARG A 162 27.00 5.39 4.91
N ALA A 163 27.41 4.98 6.09
CA ALA A 163 26.63 5.17 7.31
C ALA A 163 26.48 6.67 7.62
N ALA A 164 25.38 7.05 8.25
CA ALA A 164 25.16 8.39 8.77
C ALA A 164 26.01 8.63 10.04
N THR A 165 26.46 9.86 10.24
CA THR A 165 27.06 10.32 11.49
C THR A 165 26.00 10.59 12.55
N ASP A 166 26.37 10.67 13.83
CA ASP A 166 25.46 10.99 14.93
C ASP A 166 24.73 12.33 14.69
N GLY A 167 25.42 13.34 14.11
CA GLY A 167 24.81 14.62 13.77
C GLY A 167 23.76 14.52 12.66
N GLU A 168 24.01 13.71 11.64
CA GLU A 168 23.05 13.44 10.56
C GLU A 168 21.84 12.66 11.09
N ILE A 169 22.07 11.65 11.96
CA ILE A 169 20.98 10.90 12.62
C ILE A 169 20.12 11.87 13.47
N ALA A 170 20.73 12.79 14.22
CA ALA A 170 19.99 13.77 14.99
C ALA A 170 19.14 14.70 14.10
N GLY A 171 19.67 15.12 12.94
CA GLY A 171 18.92 15.89 11.95
C GLY A 171 17.75 15.11 11.33
N MET A 172 17.97 13.84 10.98
CA MET A 172 16.90 12.93 10.49
C MET A 172 15.80 12.74 11.54
N ARG A 173 16.18 12.55 12.83
CA ARG A 173 15.22 12.40 13.93
C ARG A 173 14.35 13.64 14.10
N ALA A 174 14.94 14.84 14.06
CA ALA A 174 14.19 16.08 14.19
C ALA A 174 13.12 16.23 13.08
N GLN A 175 13.44 15.83 11.85
CA GLN A 175 12.47 15.81 10.74
C GLN A 175 11.40 14.74 10.93
N LEU A 176 11.75 13.55 11.42
CA LEU A 176 10.78 12.51 11.74
C LEU A 176 9.85 12.92 12.88
N GLU A 177 10.37 13.56 13.94
CA GLU A 177 9.56 14.05 15.06
C GLU A 177 8.58 15.13 14.62
N GLU A 178 8.97 16.05 13.73
CA GLU A 178 8.07 17.03 13.11
C GLU A 178 6.96 16.33 12.35
N ALA A 179 7.28 15.32 11.53
CA ALA A 179 6.32 14.58 10.76
C ALA A 179 5.34 13.79 11.65
N LEU A 180 5.83 13.16 12.72
CA LEU A 180 5.01 12.46 13.70
C LEU A 180 4.03 13.39 14.42
N ALA A 181 4.47 14.60 14.76
CA ALA A 181 3.62 15.64 15.35
C ALA A 181 2.52 16.13 14.38
N ASN A 182 2.74 16.01 13.05
CA ASN A 182 1.78 16.34 12.00
C ASN A 182 1.00 15.14 11.48
N GLY A 183 1.03 14.00 12.20
CA GLY A 183 0.15 12.86 11.93
C GLY A 183 0.74 11.78 11.02
N ALA A 184 2.06 11.77 10.77
CA ALA A 184 2.71 10.67 10.07
C ALA A 184 2.48 9.33 10.79
N LEU A 185 2.24 8.25 10.03
CA LEU A 185 1.96 6.92 10.59
C LEU A 185 3.20 6.29 11.25
N GLY A 186 4.39 6.64 10.77
CA GLY A 186 5.64 6.06 11.22
C GLY A 186 6.80 6.26 10.26
N LEU A 187 7.80 5.40 10.40
CA LEU A 187 9.01 5.36 9.59
C LEU A 187 8.95 4.18 8.63
N SER A 188 9.37 4.38 7.38
CA SER A 188 9.65 3.30 6.44
C SER A 188 11.13 3.24 6.09
N SER A 189 11.68 2.05 5.83
CA SER A 189 13.02 1.88 5.27
C SER A 189 13.02 1.02 4.02
N GLY A 190 14.06 1.16 3.19
CA GLY A 190 14.27 0.37 1.99
C GLY A 190 15.74 -0.02 1.90
N LEU A 191 16.15 -0.97 2.76
CA LEU A 191 17.56 -1.30 3.00
C LEU A 191 18.23 -2.09 1.86
N ALA A 192 17.45 -2.60 0.91
CA ALA A 192 17.98 -3.24 -0.30
C ALA A 192 18.55 -2.25 -1.31
N TYR A 193 18.06 -1.01 -1.31
CA TYR A 193 18.45 0.01 -2.30
C TYR A 193 19.79 0.64 -2.00
N GLY A 194 20.55 0.98 -3.05
CA GLY A 194 21.89 1.55 -2.94
C GLY A 194 21.97 2.80 -2.07
N SER A 195 20.92 3.60 -2.04
CA SER A 195 20.79 4.81 -1.21
C SER A 195 20.68 4.56 0.31
N ALA A 196 20.36 3.33 0.73
CA ALA A 196 20.23 2.95 2.13
C ALA A 196 21.00 1.68 2.52
N PHE A 197 21.58 0.97 1.55
CA PHE A 197 22.26 -0.30 1.79
C PHE A 197 23.44 -0.19 2.77
N ALA A 198 24.14 0.94 2.77
CA ALA A 198 25.25 1.23 3.68
C ALA A 198 24.83 1.64 5.10
N ALA A 199 23.52 1.83 5.34
CA ALA A 199 23.02 2.12 6.68
C ALA A 199 23.10 0.85 7.54
N PRO A 200 23.80 0.88 8.69
CA PRO A 200 23.77 -0.24 9.63
C PRO A 200 22.43 -0.28 10.37
N ALA A 201 22.10 -1.42 10.99
CA ALA A 201 20.88 -1.58 11.77
C ALA A 201 20.78 -0.54 12.91
N GLU A 202 21.89 -0.17 13.52
CA GLU A 202 21.99 0.80 14.60
C GLU A 202 21.51 2.20 14.16
N GLU A 203 21.77 2.61 12.91
CA GLU A 203 21.26 3.87 12.35
C GLU A 203 19.72 3.85 12.32
N VAL A 204 19.14 2.78 11.83
CA VAL A 204 17.68 2.62 11.76
C VAL A 204 17.05 2.53 13.15
N MET A 205 17.71 1.82 14.08
CA MET A 205 17.27 1.72 15.49
C MET A 205 17.25 3.10 16.17
N ALA A 206 18.33 3.87 16.04
CA ALA A 206 18.41 5.21 16.60
C ALA A 206 17.36 6.16 16.02
N LEU A 207 17.09 6.03 14.70
CA LEU A 207 16.06 6.82 14.03
C LEU A 207 14.64 6.40 14.46
N ALA A 208 14.41 5.14 14.80
CA ALA A 208 13.10 4.62 15.18
C ALA A 208 12.69 4.92 16.63
N GLU A 209 13.61 5.40 17.50
CA GLU A 209 13.33 5.64 18.93
C GLU A 209 12.09 6.54 19.20
N PRO A 210 11.84 7.65 18.47
CA PRO A 210 10.70 8.51 18.77
C PRO A 210 9.34 7.88 18.43
N LEU A 211 9.30 6.79 17.67
CA LEU A 211 8.06 6.17 17.19
C LEU A 211 7.16 5.67 18.34
N ALA A 212 7.74 5.10 19.41
CA ALA A 212 6.95 4.55 20.53
C ALA A 212 6.14 5.63 21.25
N GLN A 213 6.77 6.78 21.53
CA GLN A 213 6.08 7.90 22.20
C GLN A 213 4.94 8.43 21.32
N ALA A 214 5.11 8.42 20.02
CA ALA A 214 4.10 8.84 19.08
C ALA A 214 2.98 7.80 18.86
N GLY A 215 3.12 6.55 19.36
CA GLY A 215 2.23 5.45 18.99
C GLY A 215 2.31 5.04 17.53
N ALA A 216 3.45 5.29 16.89
CA ALA A 216 3.71 5.06 15.48
C ALA A 216 4.24 3.64 15.21
N LEU A 217 4.53 3.30 13.96
CA LEU A 217 5.02 1.99 13.56
C LEU A 217 6.25 2.09 12.64
N TYR A 218 6.91 0.96 12.42
CA TYR A 218 8.01 0.80 11.48
C TYR A 218 7.61 -0.15 10.35
N THR A 219 7.86 0.24 9.10
CA THR A 219 7.71 -0.63 7.93
C THR A 219 9.04 -0.77 7.21
N THR A 220 9.26 -1.89 6.51
CA THR A 220 10.53 -2.07 5.82
C THR A 220 10.45 -2.92 4.56
N HIS A 221 10.94 -2.37 3.43
CA HIS A 221 11.52 -3.17 2.38
C HIS A 221 12.86 -3.67 2.93
N MET A 222 12.93 -4.95 3.22
CA MET A 222 14.06 -5.57 3.90
C MET A 222 15.36 -5.44 3.10
N ARG A 223 16.49 -5.63 3.77
CA ARG A 223 17.83 -5.58 3.16
C ARG A 223 18.01 -6.58 2.03
N THR A 224 17.32 -7.71 2.12
CA THR A 224 17.27 -8.72 1.05
C THR A 224 16.01 -9.56 1.16
N GLU A 225 15.49 -10.02 0.02
CA GLU A 225 14.37 -10.93 -0.11
C GLU A 225 14.81 -12.26 -0.76
N PHE A 226 16.15 -12.46 -0.85
CA PHE A 226 16.84 -13.61 -1.43
C PHE A 226 17.36 -14.57 -0.35
N ASP A 227 18.51 -15.18 -0.54
CA ASP A 227 19.05 -16.25 0.30
C ASP A 227 19.12 -15.90 1.80
N ALA A 228 19.47 -14.66 2.14
CA ALA A 228 19.57 -14.19 3.52
C ALA A 228 18.26 -13.53 4.04
N ILE A 229 17.12 -13.90 3.50
CA ILE A 229 15.80 -13.30 3.87
C ILE A 229 15.51 -13.42 5.37
N LEU A 230 15.86 -14.53 6.02
CA LEU A 230 15.61 -14.72 7.46
C LEU A 230 16.45 -13.78 8.32
N ASP A 231 17.70 -13.51 7.92
CA ASP A 231 18.57 -12.53 8.61
C ASP A 231 18.00 -11.10 8.44
N ALA A 232 17.48 -10.78 7.26
CA ALA A 232 16.85 -9.50 7.00
C ALA A 232 15.53 -9.32 7.78
N MET A 233 14.76 -10.39 7.98
CA MET A 233 13.59 -10.38 8.85
C MET A 233 14.00 -10.15 10.31
N GLU A 234 15.03 -10.83 10.79
CA GLU A 234 15.54 -10.64 12.16
C GLU A 234 16.04 -9.21 12.37
N GLU A 235 16.73 -8.60 11.40
CA GLU A 235 17.10 -7.18 11.44
C GLU A 235 15.86 -6.29 11.65
N ALA A 236 14.79 -6.53 10.88
CA ALA A 236 13.55 -5.77 11.03
C ALA A 236 12.90 -5.96 12.41
N TYR A 237 12.91 -7.19 12.93
CA TYR A 237 12.41 -7.48 14.28
C TYR A 237 13.24 -6.79 15.37
N GLN A 238 14.55 -6.73 15.21
CA GLN A 238 15.45 -6.04 16.15
C GLN A 238 15.14 -4.55 16.21
N VAL A 239 14.91 -3.87 15.08
CA VAL A 239 14.47 -2.48 15.06
C VAL A 239 13.16 -2.31 15.84
N GLY A 240 12.17 -3.16 15.59
CA GLY A 240 10.88 -3.12 16.30
C GLY A 240 11.01 -3.34 17.82
N ARG A 241 11.85 -4.30 18.24
CA ARG A 241 12.11 -4.54 19.67
C ARG A 241 12.84 -3.38 20.35
N HIS A 242 13.86 -2.84 19.67
CA HIS A 242 14.62 -1.69 20.17
C HIS A 242 13.70 -0.48 20.37
N ALA A 243 12.96 -0.12 19.35
CA ALA A 243 12.05 1.03 19.38
C ALA A 243 10.73 0.74 20.13
N ARG A 244 10.43 -0.52 20.46
CA ARG A 244 9.17 -0.99 21.09
C ARG A 244 7.93 -0.58 20.29
N VAL A 245 7.96 -0.85 19.00
CA VAL A 245 6.89 -0.50 18.05
C VAL A 245 6.47 -1.70 17.20
N PRO A 246 5.27 -1.67 16.63
CA PRO A 246 4.87 -2.65 15.62
C PRO A 246 5.74 -2.56 14.38
N VAL A 247 5.96 -3.72 13.75
CA VAL A 247 6.70 -3.87 12.50
C VAL A 247 5.78 -4.39 11.41
N VAL A 248 5.91 -3.84 10.21
CA VAL A 248 5.31 -4.40 8.99
C VAL A 248 6.43 -4.71 8.01
N ILE A 249 6.56 -5.99 7.66
CA ILE A 249 7.42 -6.42 6.56
C ILE A 249 6.69 -6.09 5.26
N SER A 250 7.23 -5.18 4.48
CA SER A 250 6.66 -4.70 3.23
C SER A 250 6.74 -5.79 2.16
N HIS A 251 5.67 -5.94 1.36
CA HIS A 251 5.58 -6.82 0.18
C HIS A 251 6.34 -8.15 0.33
N LEU A 252 6.10 -8.86 1.43
CA LEU A 252 6.81 -10.10 1.78
C LEU A 252 6.82 -11.10 0.60
N LYS A 253 8.01 -11.50 0.18
CA LYS A 253 8.22 -12.47 -0.91
C LYS A 253 9.53 -13.23 -0.74
N CYS A 254 9.62 -14.39 -1.38
CA CYS A 254 10.86 -15.16 -1.55
C CYS A 254 11.31 -14.98 -3.00
N ALA A 255 12.26 -14.07 -3.22
CA ALA A 255 12.69 -13.67 -4.56
C ALA A 255 13.80 -14.58 -5.11
N GLY A 256 13.71 -14.85 -6.41
CA GLY A 256 14.68 -15.69 -7.15
C GLY A 256 14.37 -17.19 -7.09
N PRO A 257 14.64 -17.93 -8.17
CA PRO A 257 14.28 -19.37 -8.29
C PRO A 257 14.86 -20.25 -7.18
N SER A 258 16.05 -19.94 -6.68
CA SER A 258 16.69 -20.68 -5.56
C SER A 258 15.94 -20.52 -4.23
N ASN A 259 15.07 -19.52 -4.11
CA ASN A 259 14.33 -19.22 -2.89
C ASN A 259 12.85 -19.63 -2.96
N TRP A 260 12.38 -20.14 -4.09
CA TRP A 260 11.00 -20.59 -4.23
C TRP A 260 10.69 -21.75 -3.27
N GLY A 261 9.53 -21.70 -2.63
CA GLY A 261 9.09 -22.65 -1.60
C GLY A 261 9.48 -22.27 -0.18
N ARG A 262 10.36 -21.28 0.03
CA ARG A 262 10.82 -20.86 1.36
C ARG A 262 9.80 -20.08 2.18
N SER A 263 8.66 -19.71 1.60
CA SER A 263 7.59 -19.01 2.33
C SER A 263 7.12 -19.77 3.59
N THR A 264 7.28 -21.09 3.66
CA THR A 264 6.97 -21.87 4.86
C THR A 264 7.87 -21.48 6.04
N GLU A 265 9.20 -21.40 5.83
CA GLU A 265 10.14 -20.99 6.89
C GLU A 265 10.04 -19.49 7.21
N VAL A 266 9.80 -18.66 6.17
CA VAL A 266 9.59 -17.22 6.31
C VAL A 266 8.36 -16.92 7.19
N LEU A 267 7.24 -17.60 6.96
CA LEU A 267 6.03 -17.46 7.78
C LEU A 267 6.21 -18.04 9.17
N ALA A 268 6.98 -19.12 9.34
CA ALA A 268 7.32 -19.64 10.66
C ALA A 268 8.18 -18.64 11.47
N SER A 269 9.12 -17.93 10.83
CA SER A 269 9.87 -16.83 11.44
C SER A 269 8.94 -15.69 11.88
N LEU A 270 8.02 -15.27 10.99
CA LEU A 270 7.02 -14.24 11.28
C LEU A 270 6.17 -14.62 12.50
N GLU A 271 5.64 -15.83 12.54
CA GLU A 271 4.85 -16.33 13.68
C GLU A 271 5.69 -16.45 14.97
N GLY A 272 6.96 -16.81 14.85
CA GLY A 272 7.90 -16.80 15.97
C GLY A 272 8.03 -15.41 16.59
N ALA A 273 8.24 -14.39 15.78
CA ALA A 273 8.36 -13.00 16.22
C ALA A 273 7.05 -12.46 16.82
N ARG A 274 5.90 -12.81 16.26
CA ARG A 274 4.56 -12.39 16.72
C ARG A 274 4.23 -12.80 18.15
N ARG A 275 4.90 -13.80 18.68
CA ARG A 275 4.74 -14.21 20.10
C ARG A 275 5.29 -13.19 21.10
N TYR A 276 6.17 -12.31 20.67
CA TYR A 276 6.90 -11.39 21.53
C TYR A 276 6.74 -9.90 21.16
N GLN A 277 6.29 -9.63 19.94
CA GLN A 277 6.12 -8.26 19.45
C GLN A 277 5.05 -8.19 18.36
N PRO A 278 4.39 -7.02 18.17
CA PRO A 278 3.41 -6.86 17.12
C PRO A 278 4.12 -6.81 15.75
N VAL A 279 4.04 -7.90 14.97
CA VAL A 279 4.58 -7.98 13.61
C VAL A 279 3.48 -8.40 12.63
N GLY A 280 3.49 -7.84 11.44
CA GLY A 280 2.68 -8.24 10.30
C GLY A 280 3.45 -8.05 9.00
N CYS A 281 2.81 -8.36 7.91
CA CYS A 281 3.36 -8.12 6.58
C CYS A 281 2.25 -7.71 5.61
N ASP A 282 2.63 -7.18 4.47
CA ASP A 282 1.76 -7.07 3.31
C ASP A 282 2.30 -7.88 2.14
N CYS A 283 1.46 -8.16 1.18
CA CYS A 283 1.85 -8.71 -0.11
C CYS A 283 0.88 -8.25 -1.21
N TYR A 284 1.33 -8.32 -2.46
CA TYR A 284 0.49 -8.15 -3.63
C TYR A 284 0.19 -9.50 -4.28
N PRO A 285 -0.97 -9.64 -4.95
CA PRO A 285 -1.46 -10.91 -5.48
C PRO A 285 -0.89 -11.24 -6.88
N TYR A 286 0.44 -11.16 -7.04
CA TYR A 286 1.15 -11.42 -8.30
C TYR A 286 2.50 -12.08 -8.06
N SER A 287 2.94 -12.93 -8.99
CA SER A 287 4.22 -13.65 -8.92
C SER A 287 5.37 -12.95 -9.66
N ARG A 288 5.25 -11.65 -9.91
CA ARG A 288 6.30 -10.80 -10.47
C ARG A 288 6.43 -9.54 -9.63
N SER A 289 7.66 -9.05 -9.47
CA SER A 289 7.93 -7.78 -8.79
C SER A 289 8.24 -6.67 -9.79
N SER A 290 8.18 -5.41 -9.36
CA SER A 290 8.52 -4.26 -10.20
C SER A 290 9.23 -3.19 -9.37
N SER A 291 10.32 -2.65 -9.91
CA SER A 291 11.14 -1.59 -9.31
C SER A 291 12.04 -0.96 -10.37
N THR A 292 13.02 -0.14 -9.95
CA THR A 292 14.14 0.28 -10.81
C THR A 292 14.98 -0.93 -11.23
N LEU A 293 15.67 -0.83 -12.39
CA LEU A 293 16.54 -1.90 -12.90
C LEU A 293 17.80 -2.04 -12.04
N ASP A 294 17.84 -3.10 -11.22
CA ASP A 294 18.98 -3.46 -10.38
C ASP A 294 19.88 -4.49 -11.08
N LEU A 295 21.13 -4.12 -11.32
CA LEU A 295 22.13 -5.00 -11.95
C LEU A 295 22.41 -6.27 -11.14
N LYS A 296 22.21 -6.27 -9.83
CA LYS A 296 22.38 -7.45 -8.98
C LYS A 296 21.35 -8.56 -9.29
N GLN A 297 20.19 -8.19 -9.83
CA GLN A 297 19.13 -9.12 -10.21
C GLN A 297 19.25 -9.60 -11.66
N VAL A 298 20.21 -9.10 -12.44
CA VAL A 298 20.48 -9.55 -13.82
C VAL A 298 21.41 -10.77 -13.77
N THR A 299 20.86 -11.93 -13.43
CA THR A 299 21.62 -13.19 -13.25
C THR A 299 21.47 -14.15 -14.42
N GLY A 300 20.50 -13.91 -15.31
CA GLY A 300 20.13 -14.82 -16.40
C GLY A 300 19.18 -15.95 -15.97
N ASP A 301 18.86 -16.07 -14.67
CA ASP A 301 17.99 -17.13 -14.14
C ASP A 301 16.50 -16.80 -14.25
N ILE A 302 16.17 -15.53 -14.47
CA ILE A 302 14.80 -15.03 -14.57
C ILE A 302 14.63 -14.14 -15.79
N ASP A 303 13.42 -14.07 -16.31
CA ASP A 303 13.05 -13.07 -17.30
C ASP A 303 12.88 -11.70 -16.64
N ILE A 304 13.35 -10.64 -17.30
CA ILE A 304 13.21 -9.25 -16.88
C ILE A 304 12.58 -8.48 -18.02
N THR A 305 11.42 -7.88 -17.79
CA THR A 305 10.75 -6.98 -18.76
C THR A 305 11.08 -5.54 -18.41
N ILE A 306 11.59 -4.77 -19.37
CA ILE A 306 11.91 -3.35 -19.19
C ILE A 306 10.62 -2.54 -19.34
N THR A 307 10.29 -1.71 -18.36
CA THR A 307 9.06 -0.88 -18.39
C THR A 307 9.32 0.51 -18.96
N TRP A 308 10.49 1.04 -18.74
CA TRP A 308 10.99 2.28 -19.33
C TRP A 308 12.53 2.30 -19.29
N SER A 309 13.12 3.16 -20.12
CA SER A 309 14.55 3.49 -20.10
C SER A 309 14.73 4.94 -20.50
N GLU A 310 15.53 5.68 -19.76
CA GLU A 310 15.81 7.09 -20.09
C GLU A 310 16.65 7.21 -21.38
N PRO A 311 17.82 6.51 -21.51
CA PRO A 311 18.65 6.60 -22.71
C PRO A 311 18.07 5.82 -23.91
N HIS A 312 17.21 4.83 -23.70
CA HIS A 312 16.69 3.94 -24.73
C HIS A 312 15.16 3.72 -24.60
N PRO A 313 14.31 4.74 -24.82
CA PRO A 313 12.85 4.59 -24.66
C PRO A 313 12.23 3.50 -25.53
N GLU A 314 12.87 3.15 -26.65
CA GLU A 314 12.41 2.15 -27.63
C GLU A 314 12.47 0.70 -27.11
N VAL A 315 13.13 0.46 -25.99
CA VAL A 315 13.22 -0.88 -25.39
C VAL A 315 12.07 -1.17 -24.41
N ALA A 316 11.23 -0.20 -24.10
CA ALA A 316 10.09 -0.39 -23.20
C ALA A 316 9.18 -1.53 -23.71
N GLY A 317 8.74 -2.40 -22.80
CA GLY A 317 7.95 -3.59 -23.07
C GLY A 317 8.72 -4.81 -23.56
N LYS A 318 10.06 -4.71 -23.79
CA LYS A 318 10.88 -5.83 -24.25
C LYS A 318 11.51 -6.59 -23.08
N LEU A 319 11.76 -7.88 -23.30
CA LEU A 319 12.58 -8.68 -22.41
C LEU A 319 14.05 -8.26 -22.52
N LEU A 320 14.75 -8.14 -21.39
CA LEU A 320 16.17 -7.76 -21.36
C LEU A 320 17.04 -8.73 -22.20
N LYS A 321 16.76 -10.04 -22.14
CA LYS A 321 17.46 -11.04 -22.97
C LYS A 321 17.27 -10.81 -24.49
N ALA A 322 16.11 -10.31 -24.91
CA ALA A 322 15.87 -9.98 -26.32
C ALA A 322 16.64 -8.73 -26.74
N ILE A 323 16.70 -7.70 -25.87
CA ILE A 323 17.50 -6.50 -26.09
C ILE A 323 18.98 -6.86 -26.21
N ALA A 324 19.48 -7.70 -25.30
CA ALA A 324 20.86 -8.17 -25.32
C ALA A 324 21.21 -8.93 -26.61
N ALA A 325 20.31 -9.81 -27.06
CA ALA A 325 20.46 -10.55 -28.31
C ALA A 325 20.45 -9.61 -29.55
N ASP A 326 19.52 -8.65 -29.62
CA ASP A 326 19.44 -7.67 -30.70
C ASP A 326 20.72 -6.81 -30.79
N TRP A 327 21.34 -6.50 -29.65
CA TRP A 327 22.56 -5.69 -29.59
C TRP A 327 23.86 -6.49 -29.67
N GLY A 328 23.77 -7.83 -29.64
CA GLY A 328 24.95 -8.72 -29.65
C GLY A 328 25.84 -8.59 -28.42
N VAL A 329 25.22 -8.38 -27.23
CA VAL A 329 25.90 -8.19 -25.95
C VAL A 329 25.34 -9.11 -24.88
N THR A 330 25.95 -9.13 -23.69
CA THR A 330 25.39 -9.82 -22.53
C THR A 330 24.20 -9.06 -21.93
N GLU A 331 23.31 -9.74 -21.18
CA GLU A 331 22.22 -9.09 -20.45
C GLU A 331 22.74 -8.02 -19.46
N GLN A 332 23.87 -8.27 -18.81
CA GLN A 332 24.54 -7.33 -17.93
C GLN A 332 24.97 -6.04 -18.67
N GLU A 333 25.57 -6.18 -19.86
CA GLU A 333 25.99 -5.04 -20.68
C GLU A 333 24.77 -4.27 -21.21
N ALA A 334 23.73 -4.99 -21.64
CA ALA A 334 22.47 -4.36 -22.08
C ALA A 334 21.85 -3.57 -20.92
N ALA A 335 21.73 -4.19 -19.73
CA ALA A 335 21.20 -3.53 -18.53
C ALA A 335 22.00 -2.28 -18.14
N GLN A 336 23.33 -2.31 -18.22
CA GLN A 336 24.17 -1.13 -17.96
C GLN A 336 23.89 0.02 -18.94
N ARG A 337 23.65 -0.28 -20.22
CA ARG A 337 23.41 0.73 -21.27
C ARG A 337 22.06 1.41 -21.17
N ILE A 338 21.03 0.67 -20.71
CA ILE A 338 19.64 1.18 -20.66
C ILE A 338 19.31 1.95 -19.38
N ARG A 339 20.17 1.91 -18.36
CA ARG A 339 19.95 2.61 -17.08
C ARG A 339 20.13 4.13 -17.20
N PRO A 340 19.34 4.94 -16.45
CA PRO A 340 18.24 4.56 -15.55
C PRO A 340 17.07 3.92 -16.29
N ALA A 341 16.46 2.88 -15.66
CA ALA A 341 15.37 2.13 -16.26
C ALA A 341 14.47 1.51 -15.18
N GLY A 342 13.23 1.21 -15.53
CA GLY A 342 12.30 0.41 -14.74
C GLY A 342 12.21 -1.03 -15.25
N ALA A 343 11.89 -1.95 -14.36
CA ALA A 343 11.84 -3.37 -14.67
C ALA A 343 10.71 -4.12 -13.94
N VAL A 344 10.15 -5.12 -14.61
CA VAL A 344 9.33 -6.18 -14.02
C VAL A 344 10.17 -7.46 -14.01
N TYR A 345 10.37 -8.01 -12.81
CA TYR A 345 11.14 -9.22 -12.59
C TYR A 345 10.23 -10.43 -12.44
N HIS A 346 10.45 -11.50 -13.20
CA HIS A 346 9.70 -12.76 -13.11
C HIS A 346 10.35 -13.66 -12.03
N ASN A 347 10.40 -13.18 -10.80
CA ASN A 347 11.27 -13.70 -9.75
C ASN A 347 10.56 -14.35 -8.56
N MET A 348 9.23 -14.54 -8.61
CA MET A 348 8.44 -15.09 -7.50
C MET A 348 7.71 -16.36 -7.91
N SER A 349 7.42 -17.23 -6.92
CA SER A 349 6.59 -18.42 -7.08
C SER A 349 5.13 -18.12 -6.72
N GLU A 350 4.20 -18.57 -7.55
CA GLU A 350 2.76 -18.46 -7.27
C GLU A 350 2.38 -19.22 -5.98
N ASP A 351 2.99 -20.36 -5.69
CA ASP A 351 2.74 -21.13 -4.47
C ASP A 351 3.17 -20.36 -3.21
N ASP A 352 4.27 -19.60 -3.29
CA ASP A 352 4.70 -18.73 -2.20
C ASP A 352 3.74 -17.55 -2.02
N VAL A 353 3.30 -16.91 -3.10
CA VAL A 353 2.29 -15.84 -3.06
C VAL A 353 1.02 -16.33 -2.39
N ARG A 354 0.49 -17.49 -2.82
CA ARG A 354 -0.71 -18.09 -2.23
C ARG A 354 -0.55 -18.35 -0.73
N ARG A 355 0.59 -18.89 -0.32
CA ARG A 355 0.86 -19.21 1.09
C ARG A 355 0.99 -17.95 1.94
N ILE A 356 1.67 -16.92 1.45
CA ILE A 356 1.79 -15.63 2.14
C ILE A 356 0.44 -14.92 2.19
N LEU A 357 -0.30 -14.87 1.08
CA LEU A 357 -1.61 -14.21 1.02
C LEU A 357 -2.63 -14.86 1.95
N SER A 358 -2.61 -16.19 2.12
CA SER A 358 -3.52 -16.90 3.03
C SER A 358 -3.19 -16.73 4.50
N HIS A 359 -1.97 -16.29 4.86
CA HIS A 359 -1.56 -16.13 6.26
C HIS A 359 -2.36 -15.04 6.98
N PRO A 360 -2.90 -15.26 8.22
CA PRO A 360 -3.84 -14.35 8.87
C PRO A 360 -3.28 -12.96 9.20
N ALA A 361 -1.95 -12.81 9.31
CA ALA A 361 -1.30 -11.52 9.58
C ALA A 361 -0.91 -10.75 8.31
N THR A 362 -1.18 -11.29 7.12
CA THR A 362 -0.86 -10.63 5.86
C THR A 362 -1.97 -9.69 5.44
N MET A 363 -1.62 -8.45 5.18
CA MET A 363 -2.47 -7.43 4.56
C MET A 363 -2.25 -7.43 3.03
N VAL A 364 -3.11 -6.72 2.31
CA VAL A 364 -2.95 -6.52 0.86
C VAL A 364 -2.45 -5.11 0.60
N GLY A 365 -1.33 -5.01 -0.10
CA GLY A 365 -0.80 -3.77 -0.65
C GLY A 365 -0.61 -3.91 -2.15
N SER A 366 -0.82 -2.86 -2.93
CA SER A 366 -0.61 -2.92 -4.37
C SER A 366 0.86 -2.85 -4.77
N ASP A 367 1.67 -2.15 -3.98
CA ASP A 367 3.04 -1.76 -4.33
C ASP A 367 3.10 -1.08 -5.72
N GLY A 368 2.04 -0.31 -6.02
CA GLY A 368 1.80 0.31 -7.33
C GLY A 368 2.74 1.47 -7.59
N LEU A 369 3.23 1.58 -8.83
CA LEU A 369 4.14 2.63 -9.30
C LEU A 369 3.41 3.49 -10.35
N PRO A 370 2.71 4.57 -9.96
CA PRO A 370 1.85 5.32 -10.88
C PRO A 370 2.61 6.17 -11.89
N ASN A 371 3.88 6.46 -11.65
CA ASN A 371 4.72 7.23 -12.58
C ASN A 371 5.41 6.36 -13.65
N ASP A 372 5.31 5.03 -13.57
CA ASP A 372 5.82 4.14 -14.59
C ASP A 372 4.90 4.20 -15.84
N PRO A 373 5.41 4.51 -17.05
CA PRO A 373 4.60 4.61 -18.25
C PRO A 373 4.01 3.26 -18.70
N LEU A 374 4.64 2.14 -18.34
CA LEU A 374 4.14 0.78 -18.55
C LEU A 374 4.08 0.05 -17.19
N PRO A 375 3.16 0.45 -16.29
CA PRO A 375 3.19 -0.01 -14.92
C PRO A 375 2.88 -1.50 -14.82
N HIS A 376 3.35 -2.12 -13.74
CA HIS A 376 2.90 -3.46 -13.37
C HIS A 376 1.37 -3.48 -13.17
N PRO A 377 0.62 -4.50 -13.63
CA PRO A 377 -0.85 -4.57 -13.50
C PRO A 377 -1.36 -4.48 -12.06
N ARG A 378 -0.49 -4.70 -11.04
CA ARG A 378 -0.83 -4.56 -9.62
C ARG A 378 -1.33 -3.15 -9.26
N LEU A 379 -0.93 -2.12 -9.99
CA LEU A 379 -1.40 -0.74 -9.80
C LEU A 379 -2.93 -0.61 -9.99
N TRP A 380 -3.51 -1.39 -10.93
CA TRP A 380 -4.91 -1.30 -11.33
C TRP A 380 -5.75 -2.51 -10.93
N GLY A 381 -5.14 -3.62 -10.49
CA GLY A 381 -5.84 -4.89 -10.35
C GLY A 381 -5.62 -5.65 -9.04
N ALA A 382 -4.81 -5.15 -8.09
CA ALA A 382 -4.44 -5.93 -6.90
C ALA A 382 -5.66 -6.38 -6.07
N PHE A 383 -6.58 -5.49 -5.74
CA PHE A 383 -7.72 -5.80 -4.89
C PHE A 383 -8.78 -6.66 -5.57
N PRO A 384 -9.22 -6.35 -6.80
CA PRO A 384 -10.14 -7.20 -7.54
C PRO A 384 -9.58 -8.60 -7.83
N ARG A 385 -8.25 -8.72 -8.05
CA ARG A 385 -7.59 -10.02 -8.23
C ARG A 385 -7.67 -10.89 -6.97
N VAL A 386 -7.56 -10.30 -5.78
CA VAL A 386 -7.79 -11.05 -4.54
C VAL A 386 -9.21 -11.59 -4.50
N LEU A 387 -10.21 -10.76 -4.79
CA LEU A 387 -11.63 -11.14 -4.75
C LEU A 387 -12.01 -12.14 -5.85
N GLY A 388 -11.59 -11.89 -7.08
CA GLY A 388 -11.93 -12.73 -8.23
C GLY A 388 -11.09 -14.00 -8.27
N HIS A 389 -9.79 -13.86 -8.48
CA HIS A 389 -8.90 -15.00 -8.70
C HIS A 389 -8.70 -15.84 -7.43
N TYR A 390 -8.29 -15.22 -6.31
CA TYR A 390 -7.90 -15.99 -5.12
C TYR A 390 -9.10 -16.45 -4.29
N VAL A 391 -10.16 -15.63 -4.18
CA VAL A 391 -11.37 -16.02 -3.43
C VAL A 391 -12.28 -16.88 -4.30
N ARG A 392 -12.86 -16.31 -5.38
CA ARG A 392 -13.89 -16.96 -6.18
C ARG A 392 -13.33 -18.15 -6.97
N ASP A 393 -12.29 -17.94 -7.78
CA ASP A 393 -11.85 -18.93 -8.78
C ASP A 393 -10.99 -20.04 -8.17
N THR A 394 -10.16 -19.75 -7.17
CA THR A 394 -9.25 -20.73 -6.56
C THR A 394 -9.60 -21.11 -5.13
N SER A 395 -10.61 -20.47 -4.52
CA SER A 395 -11.05 -20.73 -3.14
C SER A 395 -9.91 -20.77 -2.12
N LEU A 396 -8.92 -19.85 -2.27
CA LEU A 396 -7.76 -19.80 -1.40
C LEU A 396 -8.14 -19.39 0.02
N LEU A 397 -9.08 -18.48 0.18
CA LEU A 397 -9.60 -17.98 1.45
C LEU A 397 -11.07 -17.55 1.30
N PRO A 398 -11.86 -17.55 2.40
CA PRO A 398 -13.23 -17.03 2.39
C PRO A 398 -13.28 -15.54 2.03
N LEU A 399 -14.40 -15.09 1.44
CA LEU A 399 -14.56 -13.69 1.02
C LEU A 399 -14.49 -12.73 2.20
N GLU A 400 -15.13 -13.06 3.32
CA GLU A 400 -15.09 -12.26 4.55
C GLU A 400 -13.67 -12.09 5.10
N GLU A 401 -12.82 -13.11 4.99
CA GLU A 401 -11.42 -13.03 5.42
C GLU A 401 -10.60 -12.16 4.44
N ALA A 402 -10.83 -12.26 3.14
CA ALA A 402 -10.20 -11.39 2.15
C ALA A 402 -10.55 -9.92 2.41
N ILE A 403 -11.83 -9.63 2.65
CA ILE A 403 -12.30 -8.28 3.00
C ILE A 403 -11.62 -7.80 4.29
N ARG A 404 -11.58 -8.63 5.36
CA ARG A 404 -10.90 -8.27 6.62
C ARG A 404 -9.43 -7.87 6.40
N LYS A 405 -8.69 -8.62 5.57
CA LYS A 405 -7.27 -8.35 5.24
C LYS A 405 -7.09 -7.03 4.51
N MET A 406 -8.04 -6.68 3.65
CA MET A 406 -8.00 -5.45 2.85
C MET A 406 -8.62 -4.23 3.57
N THR A 407 -9.20 -4.41 4.76
CA THR A 407 -9.96 -3.37 5.47
C THR A 407 -9.56 -3.25 6.94
N SER A 408 -10.23 -3.95 7.86
CA SER A 408 -10.03 -3.76 9.31
C SER A 408 -8.65 -4.18 9.81
N LEU A 409 -8.07 -5.27 9.27
CA LEU A 409 -6.70 -5.68 9.62
C LEU A 409 -5.71 -4.57 9.25
N SER A 410 -5.84 -4.02 8.04
CA SER A 410 -5.03 -2.92 7.53
C SER A 410 -5.22 -1.64 8.34
N ALA A 411 -6.46 -1.23 8.56
CA ALA A 411 -6.78 -0.02 9.33
C ALA A 411 -6.27 -0.09 10.78
N ARG A 412 -6.46 -1.22 11.46
CA ARG A 412 -5.98 -1.42 12.83
C ARG A 412 -4.46 -1.42 12.91
N ARG A 413 -3.78 -2.09 11.97
CA ARG A 413 -2.31 -2.16 11.94
C ARG A 413 -1.68 -0.79 11.79
N PHE A 414 -2.25 0.07 10.95
CA PHE A 414 -1.73 1.40 10.68
C PHE A 414 -2.35 2.50 11.56
N GLY A 415 -3.28 2.17 12.48
CA GLY A 415 -3.88 3.13 13.39
C GLY A 415 -4.85 4.11 12.71
N LEU A 416 -5.58 3.68 11.68
CA LEU A 416 -6.58 4.48 11.00
C LEU A 416 -7.89 4.47 11.81
N ALA A 417 -8.12 5.50 12.60
CA ALA A 417 -9.25 5.57 13.51
C ALA A 417 -10.60 5.65 12.76
N ARG A 418 -11.58 4.85 13.20
CA ARG A 418 -12.96 4.80 12.68
C ARG A 418 -13.03 4.52 11.16
N ARG A 419 -12.13 3.67 10.65
CA ARG A 419 -12.09 3.21 9.25
C ARG A 419 -11.85 1.69 9.19
N GLY A 420 -12.12 1.09 8.05
CA GLY A 420 -11.92 -0.33 7.79
C GLY A 420 -13.01 -1.26 8.33
N GLU A 421 -14.08 -0.72 8.91
CA GLU A 421 -15.27 -1.47 9.34
C GLU A 421 -16.54 -0.71 8.98
N VAL A 422 -17.63 -1.45 8.68
CA VAL A 422 -18.96 -0.87 8.58
C VAL A 422 -19.57 -0.87 9.98
N HIS A 423 -19.38 0.24 10.68
CA HIS A 423 -19.79 0.42 12.06
C HIS A 423 -20.42 1.81 12.23
N VAL A 424 -21.51 1.91 13.01
CA VAL A 424 -22.17 3.20 13.29
C VAL A 424 -21.19 4.20 13.90
N GLY A 425 -21.11 5.40 13.34
CA GLY A 425 -20.18 6.46 13.73
C GLY A 425 -18.81 6.39 13.05
N TYR A 426 -18.52 5.37 12.22
CA TYR A 426 -17.34 5.32 11.39
C TYR A 426 -17.52 6.11 10.10
N HIS A 427 -16.41 6.49 9.48
CA HIS A 427 -16.46 7.14 8.17
C HIS A 427 -17.09 6.20 7.13
N ALA A 428 -17.94 6.73 6.31
CA ALA A 428 -18.62 5.98 5.25
C ALA A 428 -17.67 5.84 4.03
N ASP A 429 -16.58 5.12 4.23
CA ASP A 429 -15.72 4.61 3.17
C ASP A 429 -16.22 3.22 2.83
N LEU A 430 -16.90 3.07 1.69
CA LEU A 430 -17.64 1.87 1.34
C LEU A 430 -17.38 1.46 -0.10
N VAL A 431 -17.47 0.17 -0.37
CA VAL A 431 -17.46 -0.40 -1.72
C VAL A 431 -18.63 -1.36 -1.90
N LEU A 432 -19.38 -1.16 -2.98
CA LEU A 432 -20.42 -2.08 -3.46
C LEU A 432 -19.87 -2.82 -4.67
N PHE A 433 -19.92 -4.15 -4.66
CA PHE A 433 -19.40 -4.96 -5.75
C PHE A 433 -20.19 -6.26 -5.93
N ASP A 434 -20.06 -6.85 -7.11
CA ASP A 434 -20.64 -8.16 -7.42
C ASP A 434 -19.61 -9.27 -7.20
N PRO A 435 -19.74 -10.10 -6.17
CA PRO A 435 -18.79 -11.20 -5.91
C PRO A 435 -18.70 -12.23 -7.05
N ALA A 436 -19.76 -12.34 -7.88
CA ALA A 436 -19.80 -13.29 -8.98
C ALA A 436 -18.99 -12.84 -10.20
N SER A 437 -18.77 -11.52 -10.35
CA SER A 437 -18.12 -10.97 -11.56
C SER A 437 -16.87 -10.14 -11.28
N VAL A 438 -16.61 -9.76 -10.01
CA VAL A 438 -15.43 -8.95 -9.67
C VAL A 438 -14.13 -9.63 -10.07
N ILE A 439 -13.28 -8.93 -10.85
CA ILE A 439 -11.99 -9.42 -11.33
C ILE A 439 -11.12 -8.25 -11.82
N ASP A 440 -9.80 -8.42 -11.78
CA ASP A 440 -8.86 -7.54 -12.45
C ASP A 440 -8.95 -7.70 -13.99
N ALA A 441 -8.87 -6.56 -14.69
CA ALA A 441 -8.78 -6.53 -16.16
C ALA A 441 -7.37 -6.14 -16.63
N ALA A 442 -6.55 -5.61 -15.74
CA ALA A 442 -5.18 -5.21 -16.02
C ALA A 442 -4.29 -6.43 -16.29
N THR A 443 -3.57 -6.43 -17.40
CA THR A 443 -2.57 -7.44 -17.77
C THR A 443 -1.20 -6.81 -17.96
N PHE A 444 -0.16 -7.61 -18.13
CA PHE A 444 1.18 -7.08 -18.42
C PHE A 444 1.27 -6.39 -19.78
N GLU A 445 0.41 -6.76 -20.74
CA GLU A 445 0.31 -6.16 -22.07
C GLU A 445 -0.59 -4.90 -22.07
N LYS A 446 -1.60 -4.86 -21.18
CA LYS A 446 -2.55 -3.76 -21.02
C LYS A 446 -2.74 -3.44 -19.53
N PRO A 447 -1.75 -2.83 -18.88
CA PRO A 447 -1.72 -2.71 -17.43
C PRO A 447 -2.68 -1.66 -16.86
N GLN A 448 -3.17 -0.74 -17.66
CA GLN A 448 -4.01 0.38 -17.23
C GLN A 448 -5.47 0.13 -17.62
N GLN A 449 -6.08 -0.86 -16.97
CA GLN A 449 -7.48 -1.24 -17.18
C GLN A 449 -8.24 -1.24 -15.85
N PRO A 450 -9.36 -0.49 -15.73
CA PRO A 450 -10.25 -0.57 -14.57
C PRO A 450 -10.77 -1.99 -14.37
N ALA A 451 -10.98 -2.36 -13.11
CA ALA A 451 -11.54 -3.66 -12.73
C ALA A 451 -12.99 -3.82 -13.22
N HIS A 452 -13.42 -5.07 -13.34
CA HIS A 452 -14.83 -5.40 -13.52
C HIS A 452 -15.49 -5.72 -12.18
N GLY A 453 -16.82 -5.50 -12.08
CA GLY A 453 -17.64 -5.92 -10.95
C GLY A 453 -17.54 -5.01 -9.71
N ILE A 454 -16.86 -3.85 -9.78
CA ILE A 454 -16.96 -2.78 -8.79
C ILE A 454 -18.08 -1.84 -9.26
N ASP A 455 -19.18 -1.79 -8.50
CA ASP A 455 -20.38 -1.06 -8.90
C ASP A 455 -20.40 0.38 -8.39
N ALA A 456 -20.03 0.59 -7.11
CA ALA A 456 -19.99 1.92 -6.50
C ALA A 456 -18.94 2.00 -5.38
N VAL A 457 -18.34 3.18 -5.23
CA VAL A 457 -17.38 3.48 -4.15
C VAL A 457 -17.71 4.83 -3.53
N TRP A 458 -17.82 4.84 -2.20
CA TRP A 458 -18.01 6.06 -1.40
C TRP A 458 -16.73 6.32 -0.58
N VAL A 459 -16.30 7.57 -0.59
CA VAL A 459 -15.20 8.05 0.24
C VAL A 459 -15.74 9.17 1.14
N ASN A 460 -15.63 9.00 2.45
CA ASN A 460 -16.20 9.91 3.42
C ASN A 460 -17.69 10.22 3.12
N GLY A 461 -18.45 9.21 2.68
CA GLY A 461 -19.87 9.29 2.37
C GLY A 461 -20.22 9.87 1.00
N VAL A 462 -19.25 10.32 0.23
CA VAL A 462 -19.46 10.87 -1.12
C VAL A 462 -19.19 9.80 -2.16
N LEU A 463 -20.11 9.61 -3.10
CA LEU A 463 -20.00 8.68 -4.23
C LEU A 463 -18.92 9.17 -5.20
N THR A 464 -17.78 8.48 -5.29
CA THR A 464 -16.63 8.86 -6.11
C THR A 464 -16.50 8.04 -7.40
N TYR A 465 -17.08 6.83 -7.41
CA TYR A 465 -17.04 5.91 -8.54
C TYR A 465 -18.35 5.16 -8.64
N GLU A 466 -18.88 5.02 -9.85
CA GLU A 466 -20.14 4.31 -10.11
C GLU A 466 -20.17 3.76 -11.54
N ASN A 467 -20.68 2.54 -11.70
CA ASN A 467 -20.92 1.91 -13.01
C ASN A 467 -19.69 1.93 -13.94
N GLY A 468 -18.50 1.68 -13.39
CA GLY A 468 -17.27 1.62 -14.16
C GLY A 468 -16.63 2.98 -14.48
N GLN A 469 -17.16 4.09 -13.92
CA GLN A 469 -16.68 5.45 -14.21
C GLN A 469 -16.51 6.28 -12.93
N PRO A 470 -15.50 7.19 -12.87
CA PRO A 470 -15.43 8.18 -11.82
C PRO A 470 -16.60 9.17 -11.95
N THR A 471 -17.20 9.55 -10.83
CA THR A 471 -18.28 10.56 -10.80
C THR A 471 -17.75 11.98 -10.99
N GLY A 472 -16.46 12.20 -10.78
CA GLY A 472 -15.83 13.51 -10.73
C GLY A 472 -15.77 14.10 -9.31
N GLU A 473 -16.54 13.55 -8.36
CA GLU A 473 -16.51 13.97 -6.96
C GLU A 473 -15.25 13.46 -6.26
N ARG A 474 -14.70 14.29 -5.36
CA ARG A 474 -13.49 14.02 -4.61
C ARG A 474 -13.64 14.47 -3.18
N ALA A 475 -13.71 13.52 -2.26
CA ALA A 475 -13.95 13.77 -0.84
C ALA A 475 -12.87 13.22 0.08
N GLY A 476 -11.77 12.73 -0.47
CA GLY A 476 -10.62 12.30 0.30
C GLY A 476 -9.81 13.48 0.84
N GLY A 477 -8.93 13.17 1.76
CA GLY A 477 -8.02 14.12 2.38
C GLY A 477 -6.96 13.37 3.19
N PHE A 478 -6.09 14.11 3.86
CA PHE A 478 -5.08 13.51 4.72
C PHE A 478 -5.72 12.91 5.97
N VAL A 479 -5.35 11.66 6.27
CA VAL A 479 -5.74 10.93 7.48
C VAL A 479 -4.54 10.84 8.41
N ALA A 480 -4.57 11.63 9.46
CA ALA A 480 -3.56 11.59 10.49
C ALA A 480 -3.63 10.28 11.29
N ARG A 481 -2.49 9.86 11.83
CA ARG A 481 -2.44 8.74 12.78
C ARG A 481 -3.42 8.98 13.93
N GLY A 482 -4.33 8.02 14.15
CA GLY A 482 -5.23 8.01 15.30
C GLY A 482 -4.52 7.60 16.60
N GLU A 483 -5.12 7.92 17.74
CA GLU A 483 -4.70 7.30 18.99
C GLU A 483 -4.96 5.79 18.91
N ARG A 484 -3.95 4.98 19.21
CA ARG A 484 -4.15 3.54 19.33
C ARG A 484 -5.06 3.28 20.52
N VAL A 485 -6.25 2.79 20.25
CA VAL A 485 -7.08 2.20 21.31
C VAL A 485 -6.26 1.03 21.85
N SER A 486 -5.80 1.13 23.10
CA SER A 486 -5.22 0.00 23.82
C SER A 486 -6.33 -1.05 23.93
N ALA A 487 -6.30 -2.05 23.06
CA ALA A 487 -7.22 -3.18 23.15
C ALA A 487 -6.90 -3.94 24.43
N SER A 488 -7.66 -3.65 25.49
CA SER A 488 -7.79 -4.55 26.62
C SER A 488 -8.53 -5.78 26.12
N GLY A 489 -7.81 -6.77 25.58
CA GLY A 489 -8.41 -8.05 25.22
C GLY A 489 -7.81 -8.83 24.07
N ASP A 490 -7.03 -8.26 23.18
CA ASP A 490 -6.38 -9.00 22.09
C ASP A 490 -4.86 -9.07 22.28
N ALA A 491 -4.42 -10.10 22.99
CA ALA A 491 -3.02 -10.57 23.00
C ALA A 491 -2.71 -11.37 21.71
N ALA A 492 -3.17 -10.89 20.55
CA ALA A 492 -2.91 -11.48 19.24
C ALA A 492 -2.84 -10.35 18.20
N PHE A 493 -1.70 -9.64 18.17
CA PHE A 493 -1.30 -8.86 17.00
C PHE A 493 -0.62 -9.75 15.97
#